data_2fc4d6da8dff6d57f3657cae2a229480
#
_entry.id   2fc4d6da8dff6d57f3657cae2a229480
#
_cell.length_a   1.000
_cell.length_b   1.000
_cell.length_c   1.000
_cell.angle_alpha   90.00
_cell.angle_beta   90.00
_cell.angle_gamma   90.00
#
_symmetry.space_group_name_H-M   'P 1'
#
loop_
_entity.id
_entity.type
_entity.pdbx_description
1 polymer ?
#
loop_
_entity_poly.entity_id
_entity_poly.type
_entity_poly.pdbx_seq_one_letter_code
_entity_poly.pdbx_strand_id
1 'polypeptide(L)'
;MENGKQTEAKVVKLRTQLVKEGHTRNLLAETDIMTLRIHCYAPGIGENALHSHTKEDHIFLVLEGTAEFNTGRDGKTVLNASKHQAIVLPAGCYYQFRNSGDTPLVMTRIGAGPDKQDQRLNPDGTPIPGRTHEQGATKPVLIEGAFFE
;
A
#
# COMPACT_ATOMS: atom_id res chain seq x y z
N MET A 1 21.71 10.47 -14.20
CA MET A 1 20.67 10.88 -13.24
C MET A 1 20.02 9.67 -12.64
N GLU A 2 20.09 9.56 -11.38
CA GLU A 2 19.42 8.48 -10.69
C GLU A 2 17.92 8.69 -10.78
N ASN A 3 17.19 7.70 -11.09
CA ASN A 3 15.76 7.72 -11.39
C ASN A 3 14.91 8.16 -10.20
N GLY A 4 15.19 9.35 -9.69
CA GLY A 4 14.47 9.88 -8.56
C GLY A 4 14.93 9.36 -7.20
N LYS A 5 15.93 8.48 -7.16
CA LYS A 5 16.47 8.03 -5.89
C LYS A 5 17.10 9.18 -5.16
N GLN A 6 16.78 9.26 -3.89
CA GLN A 6 17.14 10.38 -3.07
C GLN A 6 18.42 10.10 -2.32
N THR A 7 19.37 11.03 -2.38
CA THR A 7 20.63 10.93 -1.65
C THR A 7 20.78 12.02 -0.60
N GLU A 8 19.89 13.00 -0.60
CA GLU A 8 19.92 14.09 0.37
C GLU A 8 18.62 14.15 1.14
N ALA A 9 18.66 14.69 2.34
CA ALA A 9 17.47 14.83 3.16
C ALA A 9 16.50 15.80 2.52
N LYS A 10 15.21 15.49 2.61
CA LYS A 10 14.17 16.43 2.17
C LYS A 10 12.89 16.17 2.95
N VAL A 11 12.03 17.17 2.98
CA VAL A 11 10.69 17.05 3.54
C VAL A 11 9.72 16.80 2.41
N VAL A 12 8.83 15.81 2.58
CA VAL A 12 7.78 15.55 1.60
C VAL A 12 6.44 15.81 2.27
N LYS A 13 5.48 16.25 1.48
CA LYS A 13 4.12 16.46 1.97
C LYS A 13 3.33 15.16 1.82
N LEU A 14 2.62 14.80 2.87
CA LEU A 14 1.69 13.67 2.80
C LEU A 14 0.36 14.21 2.30
N ARG A 15 0.26 14.32 0.99
CA ARG A 15 -0.90 14.92 0.34
C ARG A 15 -1.35 14.05 -0.82
N THR A 16 -2.65 13.83 -0.94
CA THR A 16 -3.21 13.10 -2.07
C THR A 16 -4.65 13.54 -2.30
N GLN A 17 -5.06 13.55 -3.56
CA GLN A 17 -6.45 13.80 -3.88
C GLN A 17 -7.29 12.57 -3.53
N LEU A 18 -8.45 12.79 -2.94
CA LEU A 18 -9.32 11.69 -2.55
C LEU A 18 -9.97 11.07 -3.78
N VAL A 19 -10.27 9.78 -3.69
CA VAL A 19 -10.86 9.03 -4.79
C VAL A 19 -12.28 8.61 -4.44
N LYS A 20 -13.15 8.70 -5.44
CA LYS A 20 -14.53 8.25 -5.35
C LYS A 20 -14.66 6.79 -5.77
N GLU A 21 -13.84 6.34 -6.71
CA GLU A 21 -13.81 4.97 -7.18
C GLU A 21 -12.36 4.57 -7.41
N GLY A 22 -12.05 3.30 -7.14
CA GLY A 22 -10.73 2.79 -7.37
C GLY A 22 -9.74 3.25 -6.31
N HIS A 23 -8.50 3.41 -6.73
CA HIS A 23 -7.43 3.79 -5.81
C HIS A 23 -6.32 4.54 -6.54
N THR A 24 -5.51 5.25 -5.75
CA THR A 24 -4.27 5.86 -6.24
C THR A 24 -3.12 5.44 -5.36
N ARG A 25 -1.92 5.42 -5.95
CA ARG A 25 -0.67 5.11 -5.26
C ARG A 25 0.39 6.04 -5.80
N ASN A 26 0.82 6.98 -4.98
CA ASN A 26 1.78 8.00 -5.43
C ASN A 26 3.09 7.83 -4.68
N LEU A 27 4.19 7.74 -5.44
CA LEU A 27 5.52 7.67 -4.85
C LEU A 27 5.91 9.05 -4.34
N LEU A 28 6.29 9.13 -3.07
CA LEU A 28 6.73 10.38 -2.46
C LEU A 28 8.24 10.46 -2.34
N ALA A 29 8.89 9.34 -2.02
CA ALA A 29 10.34 9.33 -1.82
C ALA A 29 10.86 7.92 -2.00
N GLU A 30 12.13 7.81 -2.40
CA GLU A 30 12.76 6.52 -2.62
C GLU A 30 14.25 6.63 -2.34
N THR A 31 14.76 5.66 -1.58
CA THR A 31 16.20 5.48 -1.37
C THR A 31 16.61 4.12 -1.91
N ASP A 32 17.85 3.73 -1.70
CA ASP A 32 18.31 2.41 -2.16
C ASP A 32 17.57 1.27 -1.46
N ILE A 33 17.11 1.49 -0.24
CA ILE A 33 16.52 0.41 0.55
C ILE A 33 15.07 0.69 0.99
N MET A 34 14.52 1.87 0.71
CA MET A 34 13.18 2.22 1.17
C MET A 34 12.38 2.93 0.10
N THR A 35 11.07 2.73 0.14
CA THR A 35 10.12 3.56 -0.61
C THR A 35 9.07 4.08 0.34
N LEU A 36 8.60 5.31 0.05
CA LEU A 36 7.47 5.92 0.75
C LEU A 36 6.43 6.30 -0.29
N ARG A 37 5.23 5.74 -0.14
CA ARG A 37 4.11 6.05 -1.03
C ARG A 37 2.94 6.53 -0.21
N ILE A 38 2.07 7.32 -0.84
CA ILE A 38 0.77 7.63 -0.25
C ILE A 38 -0.31 7.02 -1.13
N HIS A 39 -1.21 6.29 -0.49
CA HIS A 39 -2.28 5.54 -1.16
C HIS A 39 -3.63 6.08 -0.72
N CYS A 40 -4.57 6.11 -1.64
CA CYS A 40 -5.96 6.41 -1.33
C CYS A 40 -6.85 5.35 -1.95
N TYR A 41 -7.78 4.80 -1.17
CA TYR A 41 -8.70 3.75 -1.60
C TYR A 41 -10.13 4.18 -1.35
N ALA A 42 -10.97 4.03 -2.36
CA ALA A 42 -12.41 4.22 -2.19
C ALA A 42 -12.99 3.14 -1.27
N PRO A 43 -14.18 3.35 -0.69
CA PRO A 43 -14.81 2.33 0.17
C PRO A 43 -14.89 0.98 -0.53
N GLY A 44 -14.54 -0.08 0.19
CA GLY A 44 -14.54 -1.45 -0.31
C GLY A 44 -13.34 -1.83 -1.15
N ILE A 45 -12.51 -0.88 -1.53
CA ILE A 45 -11.36 -1.11 -2.41
C ILE A 45 -10.11 -1.39 -1.57
N GLY A 46 -9.22 -2.21 -2.11
CA GLY A 46 -7.95 -2.54 -1.46
C GLY A 46 -7.14 -3.49 -2.32
N GLU A 47 -6.26 -4.25 -1.69
CA GLU A 47 -5.51 -5.33 -2.35
C GLU A 47 -6.20 -6.64 -2.00
N ASN A 48 -6.92 -7.19 -2.96
CA ASN A 48 -7.79 -8.35 -2.72
C ASN A 48 -7.08 -9.69 -2.84
N ALA A 49 -5.86 -9.71 -3.37
CA ALA A 49 -5.11 -10.96 -3.51
C ALA A 49 -4.25 -11.19 -2.28
N LEU A 50 -4.51 -12.27 -1.57
CA LEU A 50 -3.67 -12.67 -0.43
C LEU A 50 -2.29 -13.02 -0.95
N HIS A 51 -1.26 -12.36 -0.43
CA HIS A 51 0.10 -12.50 -0.95
C HIS A 51 1.12 -12.20 0.16
N SER A 52 2.35 -12.62 -0.09
CA SER A 52 3.47 -12.24 0.77
C SER A 52 4.58 -11.63 -0.09
N HIS A 53 5.49 -10.94 0.56
CA HIS A 53 6.69 -10.39 -0.06
C HIS A 53 7.90 -11.16 0.46
N THR A 54 8.83 -11.52 -0.43
CA THR A 54 9.94 -12.36 -0.04
C THR A 54 11.05 -11.61 0.67
N LYS A 55 11.25 -10.33 0.33
CA LYS A 55 12.43 -9.59 0.80
C LYS A 55 12.13 -8.20 1.34
N GLU A 56 10.89 -7.75 1.26
CA GLU A 56 10.54 -6.43 1.76
C GLU A 56 9.62 -6.50 2.96
N ASP A 57 9.93 -5.70 3.96
CA ASP A 57 9.02 -5.42 5.04
C ASP A 57 8.15 -4.25 4.63
N HIS A 58 6.91 -4.27 5.04
CA HIS A 58 5.98 -3.17 4.75
C HIS A 58 5.33 -2.67 6.02
N ILE A 59 5.12 -1.35 6.06
CA ILE A 59 4.32 -0.72 7.10
C ILE A 59 3.26 0.10 6.39
N PHE A 60 2.00 -0.07 6.78
CA PHE A 60 0.93 0.82 6.38
C PHE A 60 0.54 1.64 7.59
N LEU A 61 0.59 2.96 7.46
CA LEU A 61 0.18 3.90 8.49
C LEU A 61 -1.10 4.56 8.04
N VAL A 62 -2.18 4.37 8.81
CA VAL A 62 -3.48 4.94 8.45
C VAL A 62 -3.50 6.41 8.85
N LEU A 63 -3.72 7.27 7.86
CA LEU A 63 -3.83 8.70 8.07
C LEU A 63 -5.28 9.15 8.14
N GLU A 64 -6.18 8.45 7.44
CA GLU A 64 -7.60 8.77 7.43
C GLU A 64 -8.38 7.52 7.08
N GLY A 65 -9.50 7.28 7.76
CA GLY A 65 -10.36 6.14 7.47
C GLY A 65 -9.98 4.89 8.27
N THR A 66 -10.47 3.74 7.80
CA THR A 66 -10.23 2.45 8.45
C THR A 66 -9.91 1.39 7.41
N ALA A 67 -8.99 0.50 7.76
CA ALA A 67 -8.58 -0.60 6.91
C ALA A 67 -8.75 -1.91 7.64
N GLU A 68 -9.24 -2.92 6.94
CA GLU A 68 -9.31 -4.29 7.46
C GLU A 68 -8.26 -5.12 6.71
N PHE A 69 -7.34 -5.70 7.46
CA PHE A 69 -6.31 -6.58 6.92
C PHE A 69 -6.63 -8.02 7.27
N ASN A 70 -6.54 -8.88 6.27
CA ASN A 70 -6.63 -10.33 6.48
C ASN A 70 -5.23 -10.87 6.36
N THR A 71 -4.75 -11.55 7.39
CA THR A 71 -3.38 -12.03 7.47
C THR A 71 -3.35 -13.53 7.75
N GLY A 72 -2.14 -14.08 7.73
CA GLY A 72 -1.96 -15.53 7.81
C GLY A 72 -2.07 -16.13 6.43
N ARG A 73 -1.52 -17.33 6.28
CA ARG A 73 -1.47 -17.99 4.98
C ARG A 73 -2.88 -18.33 4.45
N ASP A 74 -3.84 -18.48 5.35
CA ASP A 74 -5.23 -18.74 4.98
C ASP A 74 -6.08 -17.46 4.95
N GLY A 75 -5.49 -16.32 5.32
CA GLY A 75 -6.20 -15.05 5.30
C GLY A 75 -7.29 -14.91 6.35
N LYS A 76 -7.27 -15.74 7.39
CA LYS A 76 -8.36 -15.78 8.37
C LYS A 76 -8.15 -14.94 9.62
N THR A 77 -6.93 -14.47 9.84
CA THR A 77 -6.66 -13.58 10.97
C THR A 77 -6.98 -12.15 10.55
N VAL A 78 -7.91 -11.51 11.23
CA VAL A 78 -8.38 -10.17 10.89
C VAL A 78 -7.76 -9.15 11.82
N LEU A 79 -7.12 -8.14 11.26
CA LEU A 79 -6.56 -7.02 11.99
C LEU A 79 -7.15 -5.73 11.42
N ASN A 80 -7.56 -4.84 12.28
CA ASN A 80 -8.14 -3.57 11.87
C ASN A 80 -7.23 -2.44 12.28
N ALA A 81 -7.04 -1.48 11.39
CA ALA A 81 -6.26 -0.28 11.67
C ALA A 81 -7.07 0.95 11.31
N SER A 82 -7.07 1.92 12.18
CA SER A 82 -7.77 3.18 11.97
C SER A 82 -6.78 4.33 12.11
N LYS A 83 -7.27 5.54 11.99
CA LYS A 83 -6.45 6.76 12.00
C LYS A 83 -5.42 6.73 13.14
N HIS A 84 -4.17 7.02 12.79
CA HIS A 84 -3.03 7.06 13.70
C HIS A 84 -2.55 5.68 14.15
N GLN A 85 -2.99 4.62 13.47
CA GLN A 85 -2.48 3.27 13.72
C GLN A 85 -1.72 2.78 12.51
N ALA A 86 -0.75 1.93 12.76
CA ALA A 86 0.05 1.32 11.71
C ALA A 86 0.01 -0.19 11.84
N ILE A 87 0.08 -0.88 10.72
CA ILE A 87 0.27 -2.32 10.70
C ILE A 87 1.65 -2.62 10.12
N VAL A 88 2.36 -3.52 10.78
CA VAL A 88 3.71 -3.93 10.36
C VAL A 88 3.59 -5.33 9.75
N LEU A 89 4.07 -5.45 8.52
CA LEU A 89 3.97 -6.68 7.73
C LEU A 89 5.37 -7.11 7.35
N PRO A 90 6.02 -7.93 8.18
CA PRO A 90 7.37 -8.39 7.86
C PRO A 90 7.40 -9.25 6.60
N ALA A 91 8.54 -9.30 5.95
CA ALA A 91 8.74 -10.17 4.79
C ALA A 91 8.32 -11.60 5.15
N GLY A 92 7.62 -12.25 4.24
CA GLY A 92 7.07 -13.59 4.46
C GLY A 92 5.66 -13.60 5.03
N CYS A 93 5.20 -12.50 5.57
CA CYS A 93 3.83 -12.41 6.10
C CYS A 93 2.83 -12.31 4.95
N TYR A 94 1.78 -13.13 5.00
CA TYR A 94 0.71 -13.05 4.01
C TYR A 94 -0.33 -12.04 4.44
N TYR A 95 -0.81 -11.23 3.48
CA TYR A 95 -1.85 -10.26 3.79
C TYR A 95 -2.64 -9.84 2.55
N GLN A 96 -3.81 -9.35 2.80
CA GLN A 96 -4.65 -8.60 1.88
C GLN A 96 -5.43 -7.60 2.71
N PHE A 97 -5.99 -6.57 2.08
CA PHE A 97 -6.72 -5.56 2.85
C PHE A 97 -7.75 -4.85 1.98
N ARG A 98 -8.65 -4.16 2.65
CA ARG A 98 -9.63 -3.31 1.99
C ARG A 98 -9.98 -2.13 2.89
N ASN A 99 -10.48 -1.08 2.26
CA ASN A 99 -11.12 0.01 2.97
C ASN A 99 -12.42 -0.54 3.55
N SER A 100 -12.51 -0.62 4.86
CA SER A 100 -13.68 -1.18 5.53
C SER A 100 -14.66 -0.11 6.01
N GLY A 101 -14.34 1.17 5.77
CA GLY A 101 -15.20 2.28 6.12
C GLY A 101 -16.04 2.75 4.96
N ASP A 102 -16.74 3.86 5.17
CA ASP A 102 -17.61 4.46 4.17
C ASP A 102 -17.05 5.78 3.61
N THR A 103 -15.82 6.12 3.96
CA THR A 103 -15.11 7.29 3.44
C THR A 103 -13.78 6.82 2.85
N PRO A 104 -13.10 7.67 2.06
CA PRO A 104 -11.80 7.29 1.51
C PRO A 104 -10.80 6.93 2.58
N LEU A 105 -10.03 5.88 2.33
CA LEU A 105 -8.95 5.44 3.20
C LEU A 105 -7.65 6.00 2.66
N VAL A 106 -6.92 6.72 3.50
CA VAL A 106 -5.62 7.27 3.13
C VAL A 106 -4.56 6.65 4.03
N MET A 107 -3.55 6.06 3.40
CA MET A 107 -2.46 5.41 4.12
C MET A 107 -1.13 5.79 3.48
N THR A 108 -0.08 5.89 4.30
CA THR A 108 1.26 5.80 3.75
C THR A 108 1.70 4.35 3.76
N ARG A 109 2.46 3.97 2.74
CA ARG A 109 3.09 2.66 2.66
C ARG A 109 4.58 2.85 2.64
N ILE A 110 5.24 2.24 3.61
CA ILE A 110 6.70 2.23 3.69
C ILE A 110 7.14 0.83 3.35
N GLY A 111 7.97 0.70 2.32
CA GLY A 111 8.57 -0.58 1.95
C GLY A 111 10.05 -0.51 2.15
N ALA A 112 10.63 -1.54 2.77
CA ALA A 112 12.05 -1.57 3.05
C ALA A 112 12.62 -2.95 2.77
N GLY A 113 13.74 -2.99 2.05
CA GLY A 113 14.44 -4.23 1.76
C GLY A 113 15.84 -3.95 1.27
N PRO A 114 16.78 -4.83 1.58
CA PRO A 114 18.20 -4.55 1.34
C PRO A 114 18.57 -4.39 -0.14
N ASP A 115 17.89 -5.08 -1.04
CA ASP A 115 18.28 -5.09 -2.44
C ASP A 115 17.11 -4.82 -3.39
N LYS A 116 15.95 -4.58 -2.86
CA LYS A 116 14.73 -4.34 -3.64
C LYS A 116 14.42 -5.43 -4.66
N GLN A 117 14.90 -6.63 -4.42
CA GLN A 117 14.62 -7.77 -5.27
C GLN A 117 13.46 -8.58 -4.72
N ASP A 118 12.45 -7.88 -4.32
CA ASP A 118 11.29 -8.49 -3.71
C ASP A 118 10.44 -9.20 -4.75
N GLN A 119 9.88 -10.34 -4.36
CA GLN A 119 8.95 -11.08 -5.17
C GLN A 119 7.72 -11.39 -4.35
N ARG A 120 6.56 -11.22 -4.97
CA ARG A 120 5.30 -11.56 -4.31
C ARG A 120 4.99 -13.03 -4.55
N LEU A 121 4.45 -13.67 -3.53
CA LEU A 121 4.07 -15.08 -3.59
C LEU A 121 2.60 -15.26 -3.28
N ASN A 122 1.98 -16.22 -4.00
CA ASN A 122 0.66 -16.73 -3.65
C ASN A 122 0.74 -17.59 -2.38
N PRO A 123 -0.39 -17.83 -1.70
CA PRO A 123 -0.38 -18.69 -0.51
C PRO A 123 0.17 -20.09 -0.74
N ASP A 124 0.12 -20.60 -1.96
CA ASP A 124 0.71 -21.90 -2.29
C ASP A 124 2.21 -21.84 -2.54
N GLY A 125 2.82 -20.65 -2.41
CA GLY A 125 4.24 -20.46 -2.60
C GLY A 125 4.65 -20.16 -4.02
N THR A 126 3.72 -20.13 -4.97
CA THR A 126 4.07 -19.82 -6.35
C THR A 126 4.23 -18.31 -6.54
N PRO A 127 5.17 -17.88 -7.40
CA PRO A 127 5.37 -16.45 -7.64
C PRO A 127 4.18 -15.81 -8.33
N ILE A 128 3.93 -14.54 -7.96
CA ILE A 128 2.98 -13.70 -8.68
C ILE A 128 3.80 -12.95 -9.73
N PRO A 129 3.56 -13.17 -11.04
CA PRO A 129 4.38 -12.56 -12.06
C PRO A 129 4.16 -11.07 -12.17
N GLY A 130 5.26 -10.33 -12.17
CA GLY A 130 5.28 -8.92 -12.47
C GLY A 130 4.33 -8.07 -11.67
N ARG A 131 4.21 -6.83 -12.09
CA ARG A 131 3.22 -5.90 -11.57
C ARG A 131 2.03 -5.92 -12.51
N THR A 132 0.91 -6.42 -12.03
CA THR A 132 -0.27 -6.54 -12.87
C THR A 132 -1.31 -5.47 -12.59
N HIS A 133 -0.95 -4.49 -11.80
CA HIS A 133 -1.91 -3.45 -11.43
C HIS A 133 -2.37 -2.62 -12.65
N GLU A 134 -1.63 -2.65 -13.74
CA GLU A 134 -2.05 -2.00 -14.97
C GLU A 134 -3.02 -2.85 -15.77
N GLN A 135 -3.06 -4.15 -15.50
CA GLN A 135 -3.88 -5.07 -16.29
C GLN A 135 -5.24 -5.19 -15.63
N GLY A 136 -6.24 -4.65 -16.30
CA GLY A 136 -7.60 -4.69 -15.79
C GLY A 136 -7.84 -3.76 -14.62
N ALA A 137 -6.88 -2.92 -14.28
CA ALA A 137 -7.07 -1.94 -13.23
C ALA A 137 -8.06 -0.88 -13.70
N THR A 138 -9.06 -0.58 -12.89
CA THR A 138 -10.00 0.48 -13.16
C THR A 138 -9.33 1.82 -12.88
N LYS A 139 -9.45 2.74 -13.83
CA LYS A 139 -8.96 4.09 -13.61
C LYS A 139 -9.64 4.69 -12.39
N PRO A 140 -8.90 5.34 -11.48
CA PRO A 140 -9.54 5.97 -10.34
C PRO A 140 -10.41 7.14 -10.77
N VAL A 141 -11.51 7.33 -10.06
CA VAL A 141 -12.33 8.52 -10.21
C VAL A 141 -12.06 9.40 -9.00
N LEU A 142 -11.51 10.58 -9.26
CA LEU A 142 -11.11 11.50 -8.20
C LEU A 142 -12.31 12.33 -7.73
N ILE A 143 -12.28 12.74 -6.48
CA ILE A 143 -13.27 13.67 -5.96
C ILE A 143 -12.71 15.07 -6.18
N GLU A 144 -13.35 15.85 -7.05
CA GLU A 144 -12.87 17.16 -7.41
C GLU A 144 -12.80 18.06 -6.18
N GLY A 145 -11.65 18.71 -6.01
CA GLY A 145 -11.44 19.65 -4.92
C GLY A 145 -11.26 19.04 -3.54
N ALA A 146 -11.26 17.72 -3.41
CA ALA A 146 -11.14 17.07 -2.11
C ALA A 146 -9.76 16.41 -1.98
N PHE A 147 -9.04 16.83 -0.94
CA PHE A 147 -7.67 16.37 -0.71
C PHE A 147 -7.48 15.99 0.74
N PHE A 148 -6.64 15.00 0.95
CA PHE A 148 -5.99 14.78 2.24
C PHE A 148 -4.69 15.58 2.22
N GLU A 149 -4.45 16.38 3.26
CA GLU A 149 -3.21 17.13 3.39
C GLU A 149 -2.95 17.62 4.82
#